data_180475a0efbc623781fb690d26f61d19
#
_entry.id   180475a0efbc623781fb690d26f61d19
#
_cell.length_a   1.000
_cell.length_b   1.000
_cell.length_c   1.000
_cell.angle_alpha   90.00
_cell.angle_beta   90.00
_cell.angle_gamma   90.00
#
_symmetry.space_group_name_H-M   'P 1'
#
loop_
_entity.id
_entity.type
_entity.pdbx_description
1 polymer ?
#
loop_
_entity_poly.entity_id
_entity_poly.type
_entity_poly.pdbx_seq_one_letter_code
_entity_poly.pdbx_strand_id
1 'polypeptide(L)'
;MLNPTLSEVISHIRNRAYMEGVERDQLRVKATGEVFTPTELVREILEQIPIEQFADPTKTFIDNSCGDGQFLGEILIRKIENGSTFEEALSTIYGTDLMIDNVDLCRERLLCRQEHLRHIVEKNIQYRNGLKFGYHFEQMGSARRNTEDKARAKQQRLKAKQENLAKLEQAKKQKEARQKKLFGEIIPETHPSL
;
A
#
# COMPACT_ATOMS: atom_id res chain seq x y z
N MET A 1 -18.50 -13.57 -21.08
CA MET A 1 -17.05 -13.78 -21.33
C MET A 1 -16.48 -14.44 -20.07
N LEU A 2 -15.51 -15.36 -20.21
CA LEU A 2 -14.91 -16.02 -19.06
C LEU A 2 -13.93 -15.06 -18.40
N ASN A 3 -13.99 -14.95 -17.07
CA ASN A 3 -12.97 -14.22 -16.31
C ASN A 3 -11.60 -14.92 -16.46
N PRO A 4 -10.49 -14.17 -16.50
CA PRO A 4 -9.18 -14.79 -16.57
C PRO A 4 -8.92 -15.59 -15.29
N THR A 5 -8.25 -16.72 -15.42
CA THR A 5 -7.77 -17.48 -14.28
C THR A 5 -6.65 -16.74 -13.57
N LEU A 6 -6.46 -16.99 -12.27
CA LEU A 6 -5.36 -16.41 -11.51
C LEU A 6 -3.99 -16.66 -12.17
N SER A 7 -3.77 -17.86 -12.72
CA SER A 7 -2.52 -18.21 -13.42
C SER A 7 -2.30 -17.36 -14.67
N GLU A 8 -3.35 -17.06 -15.44
CA GLU A 8 -3.27 -16.18 -16.61
C GLU A 8 -2.97 -14.75 -16.22
N VAL A 9 -3.57 -14.25 -15.11
CA VAL A 9 -3.30 -12.92 -14.56
C VAL A 9 -1.85 -12.80 -14.12
N ILE A 10 -1.36 -13.76 -13.33
CA ILE A 10 0.03 -13.80 -12.85
C ILE A 10 1.00 -13.83 -14.04
N SER A 11 0.77 -14.72 -15.00
CA SER A 11 1.60 -14.84 -16.21
C SER A 11 1.62 -13.53 -16.99
N HIS A 12 0.45 -12.90 -17.20
CA HIS A 12 0.38 -11.64 -17.94
C HIS A 12 1.10 -10.48 -17.24
N ILE A 13 0.95 -10.37 -15.91
CA ILE A 13 1.52 -9.28 -15.13
C ILE A 13 3.03 -9.45 -14.96
N ARG A 14 3.52 -10.67 -14.66
CA ARG A 14 4.92 -10.90 -14.29
C ARG A 14 5.83 -11.24 -15.47
N ASN A 15 5.33 -11.81 -16.58
CA ASN A 15 6.13 -12.25 -17.73
C ASN A 15 6.32 -11.14 -18.79
N ARG A 16 6.30 -9.86 -18.41
CA ARG A 16 6.58 -8.77 -19.34
C ARG A 16 8.06 -8.41 -19.33
N ALA A 17 8.67 -8.32 -20.50
CA ALA A 17 10.11 -8.13 -20.69
C ALA A 17 10.68 -6.88 -19.94
N TYR A 18 9.90 -5.82 -19.80
CA TYR A 18 10.35 -4.61 -19.11
C TYR A 18 10.31 -4.71 -17.57
N MET A 19 9.79 -5.80 -17.00
CA MET A 19 9.87 -6.10 -15.56
C MET A 19 11.23 -6.70 -15.18
N GLU A 20 12.03 -7.11 -16.16
CA GLU A 20 13.38 -7.69 -15.97
C GLU A 20 14.50 -6.64 -15.93
N GLY A 21 14.19 -5.40 -15.54
CA GLY A 21 15.20 -4.37 -15.35
C GLY A 21 15.62 -3.67 -16.65
N VAL A 22 14.70 -3.43 -17.56
CA VAL A 22 14.94 -2.58 -18.73
C VAL A 22 15.46 -1.22 -18.25
N GLU A 23 16.72 -0.96 -18.52
CA GLU A 23 17.30 0.36 -18.31
C GLU A 23 16.57 1.37 -19.19
N ARG A 24 15.78 2.22 -18.54
CA ARG A 24 15.24 3.40 -19.19
C ARG A 24 16.39 4.30 -19.63
N ASP A 25 16.18 5.07 -20.69
CA ASP A 25 17.13 6.06 -21.14
C ASP A 25 17.64 6.88 -19.93
N GLN A 26 18.96 6.90 -19.74
CA GLN A 26 19.60 7.58 -18.62
C GLN A 26 19.25 9.08 -18.57
N LEU A 27 18.99 9.71 -19.70
CA LEU A 27 18.55 11.11 -19.77
C LEU A 27 17.14 11.26 -19.17
N ARG A 28 16.26 10.30 -19.44
CA ARG A 28 14.91 10.27 -18.86
C ARG A 28 14.97 10.04 -17.36
N VAL A 29 15.75 9.08 -16.89
CA VAL A 29 15.95 8.81 -15.46
C VAL A 29 16.48 10.04 -14.73
N LYS A 30 17.47 10.73 -15.29
CA LYS A 30 18.00 11.98 -14.72
C LYS A 30 17.00 13.12 -14.69
N ALA A 31 16.14 13.22 -15.70
CA ALA A 31 15.16 14.30 -15.82
C ALA A 31 13.92 14.08 -14.95
N THR A 32 13.49 12.83 -14.75
CA THR A 32 12.20 12.49 -14.10
C THR A 32 12.39 11.82 -12.74
N GLY A 33 13.57 11.28 -12.44
CA GLY A 33 13.79 10.44 -11.25
C GLY A 33 13.10 9.07 -11.35
N GLU A 34 12.71 8.65 -12.56
CA GLU A 34 11.97 7.42 -12.79
C GLU A 34 12.83 6.19 -12.49
N VAL A 35 12.44 5.43 -11.49
CA VAL A 35 13.07 4.15 -11.10
C VAL A 35 11.99 3.11 -10.92
N PHE A 36 12.13 1.99 -11.64
CA PHE A 36 11.20 0.86 -11.47
C PHE A 36 11.61 0.03 -10.26
N THR A 37 10.65 -0.21 -9.37
CA THR A 37 10.86 -1.05 -8.21
C THR A 37 10.88 -2.52 -8.64
N PRO A 38 11.92 -3.31 -8.31
CA PRO A 38 11.95 -4.74 -8.60
C PRO A 38 10.75 -5.47 -7.99
N THR A 39 10.25 -6.50 -8.70
CA THR A 39 9.06 -7.25 -8.29
C THR A 39 9.20 -7.86 -6.89
N GLU A 40 10.38 -8.37 -6.55
CA GLU A 40 10.68 -8.95 -5.23
C GLU A 40 10.49 -7.90 -4.12
N LEU A 41 11.03 -6.70 -4.31
CA LEU A 41 10.90 -5.60 -3.35
C LEU A 41 9.45 -5.12 -3.23
N VAL A 42 8.71 -5.05 -4.36
CA VAL A 42 7.27 -4.76 -4.33
C VAL A 42 6.52 -5.77 -3.47
N ARG A 43 6.83 -7.05 -3.61
CA ARG A 43 6.21 -8.13 -2.84
C ARG A 43 6.51 -8.03 -1.36
N GLU A 44 7.77 -7.78 -0.99
CA GLU A 44 8.19 -7.56 0.40
C GLU A 44 7.46 -6.36 1.05
N ILE A 45 7.34 -5.24 0.33
CA ILE A 45 6.61 -4.06 0.81
C ILE A 45 5.13 -4.39 1.01
N LEU A 46 4.50 -5.09 0.07
CA LEU A 46 3.09 -5.46 0.15
C LEU A 46 2.81 -6.51 1.25
N GLU A 47 3.81 -7.29 1.67
CA GLU A 47 3.70 -8.22 2.80
C GLU A 47 3.52 -7.50 4.15
N GLN A 48 3.91 -6.22 4.24
CA GLN A 48 3.66 -5.40 5.43
C GLN A 48 2.18 -4.96 5.56
N ILE A 49 1.40 -5.11 4.51
CA ILE A 49 -0.04 -4.77 4.52
C ILE A 49 -0.83 -5.99 5.02
N PRO A 50 -1.68 -5.83 6.04
CA PRO A 50 -2.52 -6.91 6.54
C PRO A 50 -3.36 -7.55 5.42
N ILE A 51 -3.45 -8.88 5.41
CA ILE A 51 -4.12 -9.64 4.35
C ILE A 51 -5.60 -9.28 4.22
N GLU A 52 -6.24 -8.85 5.30
CA GLU A 52 -7.63 -8.42 5.35
C GLU A 52 -7.90 -7.20 4.43
N GLN A 53 -6.85 -6.42 4.15
CA GLN A 53 -6.98 -5.30 3.21
C GLN A 53 -7.15 -5.79 1.76
N PHE A 54 -6.56 -6.92 1.42
CA PHE A 54 -6.69 -7.55 0.10
C PHE A 54 -7.94 -8.42 0.00
N ALA A 55 -8.35 -9.07 1.09
CA ALA A 55 -9.51 -9.94 1.15
C ALA A 55 -10.84 -9.16 1.08
N ASP A 56 -10.87 -7.90 1.52
CA ASP A 56 -12.06 -7.06 1.38
C ASP A 56 -12.15 -6.49 -0.06
N PRO A 57 -13.12 -6.92 -0.87
CA PRO A 57 -13.24 -6.45 -2.26
C PRO A 57 -13.51 -4.94 -2.37
N THR A 58 -14.00 -4.31 -1.31
CA THR A 58 -14.33 -2.87 -1.28
C THR A 58 -13.15 -1.97 -0.93
N LYS A 59 -12.03 -2.53 -0.46
CA LYS A 59 -10.84 -1.76 -0.13
C LYS A 59 -10.14 -1.25 -1.37
N THR A 60 -9.86 0.05 -1.36
CA THR A 60 -9.20 0.74 -2.46
C THR A 60 -7.71 0.87 -2.21
N PHE A 61 -6.93 0.67 -3.26
CA PHE A 61 -5.50 0.90 -3.30
C PHE A 61 -5.18 1.99 -4.31
N ILE A 62 -4.22 2.83 -3.97
CA ILE A 62 -3.79 3.91 -4.84
C ILE A 62 -2.27 4.02 -4.87
N ASP A 63 -1.73 4.24 -6.07
CA ASP A 63 -0.34 4.59 -6.30
C ASP A 63 -0.25 5.93 -7.04
N ASN A 64 0.27 6.95 -6.36
CA ASN A 64 0.35 8.31 -6.88
C ASN A 64 1.48 8.53 -7.90
N SER A 65 2.32 7.54 -8.12
CA SER A 65 3.42 7.52 -9.07
C SER A 65 3.59 6.11 -9.61
N CYS A 66 2.51 5.60 -10.23
CA CYS A 66 2.34 4.18 -10.49
C CYS A 66 3.31 3.60 -11.54
N GLY A 67 4.02 4.46 -12.26
CA GLY A 67 4.89 4.02 -13.33
C GLY A 67 4.13 3.13 -14.32
N ASP A 68 4.74 2.03 -14.71
CA ASP A 68 4.14 1.01 -15.55
C ASP A 68 3.24 0.01 -14.78
N GLY A 69 2.94 0.27 -13.49
CA GLY A 69 1.99 -0.49 -12.67
C GLY A 69 2.57 -1.67 -11.90
N GLN A 70 3.83 -1.62 -11.46
CA GLN A 70 4.48 -2.70 -10.69
C GLN A 70 3.72 -3.03 -9.41
N PHE A 71 3.48 -2.04 -8.55
CA PHE A 71 2.71 -2.22 -7.32
C PHE A 71 1.27 -2.60 -7.59
N LEU A 72 0.62 -1.92 -8.53
CA LEU A 72 -0.80 -2.13 -8.83
C LEU A 72 -1.06 -3.52 -9.41
N GLY A 73 -0.13 -4.06 -10.19
CA GLY A 73 -0.19 -5.43 -10.71
C GLY A 73 -0.12 -6.48 -9.60
N GLU A 74 0.81 -6.34 -8.66
CA GLU A 74 0.91 -7.26 -7.51
C GLU A 74 -0.29 -7.12 -6.55
N ILE A 75 -0.85 -5.91 -6.40
CA ILE A 75 -2.09 -5.69 -5.65
C ILE A 75 -3.27 -6.41 -6.32
N LEU A 76 -3.39 -6.31 -7.65
CA LEU A 76 -4.43 -7.01 -8.42
C LEU A 76 -4.36 -8.53 -8.18
N ILE A 77 -3.16 -9.12 -8.29
CA ILE A 77 -2.94 -10.54 -8.02
C ILE A 77 -3.39 -10.88 -6.61
N ARG A 78 -2.93 -10.16 -5.58
CA ARG A 78 -3.27 -10.43 -4.17
C ARG A 78 -4.76 -10.33 -3.88
N LYS A 79 -5.47 -9.37 -4.46
CA LYS A 79 -6.93 -9.27 -4.30
C LYS A 79 -7.65 -10.47 -4.88
N ILE A 80 -7.24 -10.96 -6.05
CA ILE A 80 -7.81 -12.16 -6.67
C ILE A 80 -7.47 -13.42 -5.87
N GLU A 81 -6.23 -13.56 -5.40
CA GLU A 81 -5.80 -14.65 -4.51
C GLU A 81 -6.64 -14.72 -3.23
N ASN A 82 -7.14 -13.57 -2.75
CA ASN A 82 -7.94 -13.47 -1.54
C ASN A 82 -9.46 -13.36 -1.80
N GLY A 83 -9.92 -13.78 -2.98
CA GLY A 83 -11.33 -14.04 -3.26
C GLY A 83 -12.06 -12.97 -4.05
N SER A 84 -11.45 -11.84 -4.41
CA SER A 84 -12.07 -10.88 -5.32
C SER A 84 -12.16 -11.46 -6.74
N THR A 85 -13.24 -11.16 -7.44
CA THR A 85 -13.26 -11.35 -8.89
C THR A 85 -12.29 -10.40 -9.58
N PHE A 86 -11.90 -10.69 -10.82
CA PHE A 86 -11.00 -9.81 -11.56
C PHE A 86 -11.55 -8.38 -11.69
N GLU A 87 -12.83 -8.24 -11.99
CA GLU A 87 -13.49 -6.93 -12.14
C GLU A 87 -13.57 -6.16 -10.81
N GLU A 88 -13.93 -6.82 -9.70
CA GLU A 88 -13.94 -6.20 -8.37
C GLU A 88 -12.55 -5.71 -7.98
N ALA A 89 -11.53 -6.54 -8.14
CA ALA A 89 -10.15 -6.17 -7.85
C ALA A 89 -9.70 -4.98 -8.71
N LEU A 90 -9.96 -5.02 -10.02
CA LEU A 90 -9.60 -3.96 -10.96
C LEU A 90 -10.33 -2.64 -10.65
N SER A 91 -11.59 -2.71 -10.24
CA SER A 91 -12.43 -1.54 -9.93
C SER A 91 -11.98 -0.75 -8.70
N THR A 92 -11.16 -1.36 -7.85
CA THR A 92 -10.71 -0.77 -6.58
C THR A 92 -9.23 -0.38 -6.58
N ILE A 93 -8.56 -0.47 -7.74
CA ILE A 93 -7.15 -0.09 -7.93
C ILE A 93 -7.09 1.22 -8.70
N TYR A 94 -6.32 2.19 -8.18
CA TYR A 94 -6.17 3.54 -8.73
C TYR A 94 -4.70 3.88 -8.88
N GLY A 95 -4.38 4.66 -9.92
CA GLY A 95 -3.01 5.13 -10.14
C GLY A 95 -2.95 6.44 -10.89
N THR A 96 -1.87 7.17 -10.67
CA THR A 96 -1.50 8.32 -11.50
C THR A 96 -0.03 8.28 -11.85
N ASP A 97 0.32 8.80 -13.01
CA ASP A 97 1.71 9.04 -13.40
C ASP A 97 1.83 10.31 -14.23
N LEU A 98 3.02 10.92 -14.22
CA LEU A 98 3.37 12.10 -15.01
C LEU A 98 3.77 11.79 -16.45
N MET A 99 3.98 10.51 -16.76
CA MET A 99 4.41 10.04 -18.06
C MET A 99 3.29 9.25 -18.72
N ILE A 100 2.79 9.75 -19.85
CA ILE A 100 1.65 9.16 -20.54
C ILE A 100 1.91 7.71 -21.00
N ASP A 101 3.13 7.41 -21.44
CA ASP A 101 3.54 6.07 -21.85
C ASP A 101 3.53 5.08 -20.67
N ASN A 102 3.88 5.52 -19.46
CA ASN A 102 3.75 4.70 -18.25
C ASN A 102 2.27 4.42 -17.93
N VAL A 103 1.42 5.44 -18.03
CA VAL A 103 -0.03 5.28 -17.83
C VAL A 103 -0.60 4.24 -18.79
N ASP A 104 -0.24 4.31 -20.06
CA ASP A 104 -0.72 3.37 -21.07
C ASP A 104 -0.18 1.96 -20.81
N LEU A 105 1.09 1.81 -20.46
CA LEU A 105 1.68 0.53 -20.06
C LEU A 105 1.01 -0.05 -18.80
N CYS A 106 0.72 0.78 -17.82
CA CYS A 106 0.02 0.38 -16.59
C CYS A 106 -1.40 -0.12 -16.91
N ARG A 107 -2.13 0.60 -17.75
CA ARG A 107 -3.48 0.19 -18.21
C ARG A 107 -3.45 -1.16 -18.89
N GLU A 108 -2.55 -1.36 -19.86
CA GLU A 108 -2.40 -2.62 -20.57
C GLU A 108 -1.99 -3.79 -19.65
N ARG A 109 -1.13 -3.52 -18.66
CA ARG A 109 -0.74 -4.51 -17.66
C ARG A 109 -1.93 -4.94 -16.82
N LEU A 110 -2.69 -3.99 -16.29
CA LEU A 110 -3.83 -4.27 -15.41
C LEU A 110 -5.01 -4.88 -16.16
N LEU A 111 -5.18 -4.54 -17.45
CA LEU A 111 -6.30 -5.03 -18.27
C LEU A 111 -6.25 -6.54 -18.51
N CYS A 112 -5.06 -7.16 -18.49
CA CYS A 112 -4.88 -8.60 -18.73
C CYS A 112 -5.66 -9.11 -19.95
N ARG A 113 -5.69 -8.35 -21.06
CA ARG A 113 -6.44 -8.64 -22.31
C ARG A 113 -7.96 -8.68 -22.16
N GLN A 114 -8.52 -8.19 -21.04
CA GLN A 114 -9.97 -8.13 -20.81
C GLN A 114 -10.54 -6.81 -21.37
N GLU A 115 -10.59 -6.68 -22.69
CA GLU A 115 -10.93 -5.43 -23.39
C GLU A 115 -12.30 -4.83 -22.98
N HIS A 116 -13.24 -5.66 -22.56
CA HIS A 116 -14.54 -5.21 -22.06
C HIS A 116 -14.45 -4.38 -20.77
N LEU A 117 -13.34 -4.50 -20.03
CA LEU A 117 -13.08 -3.75 -18.78
C LEU A 117 -12.16 -2.53 -19.00
N ARG A 118 -11.81 -2.18 -20.25
CA ARG A 118 -10.94 -1.05 -20.59
C ARG A 118 -11.42 0.25 -19.97
N HIS A 119 -12.72 0.48 -19.91
CA HIS A 119 -13.33 1.66 -19.30
C HIS A 119 -12.96 1.82 -17.81
N ILE A 120 -12.72 0.72 -17.08
CA ILE A 120 -12.31 0.75 -15.66
C ILE A 120 -10.87 1.25 -15.56
N VAL A 121 -9.93 0.67 -16.31
CA VAL A 121 -8.52 1.08 -16.24
C VAL A 121 -8.32 2.51 -16.75
N GLU A 122 -9.05 2.93 -17.77
CA GLU A 122 -9.00 4.30 -18.28
C GLU A 122 -9.52 5.33 -17.26
N LYS A 123 -10.56 4.97 -16.49
CA LYS A 123 -11.09 5.79 -15.41
C LYS A 123 -10.15 5.85 -14.21
N ASN A 124 -9.58 4.72 -13.82
CA ASN A 124 -8.86 4.57 -12.58
C ASN A 124 -7.37 4.91 -12.69
N ILE A 125 -6.76 4.73 -13.86
CA ILE A 125 -5.34 5.01 -14.10
C ILE A 125 -5.23 6.26 -14.97
N GLN A 126 -4.72 7.35 -14.38
CA GLN A 126 -4.81 8.68 -14.96
C GLN A 126 -3.44 9.31 -15.22
N TYR A 127 -3.30 9.97 -16.38
CA TYR A 127 -2.18 10.87 -16.67
C TYR A 127 -2.37 12.18 -15.87
N ARG A 128 -1.79 12.24 -14.67
CA ARG A 128 -1.97 13.36 -13.73
C ARG A 128 -0.77 13.49 -12.80
N ASN A 129 -0.61 14.69 -12.25
CA ASN A 129 0.31 14.89 -11.14
C ASN A 129 -0.36 14.40 -9.84
N GLY A 130 0.08 13.24 -9.31
CA GLY A 130 -0.47 12.62 -8.13
C GLY A 130 -0.44 13.46 -6.86
N LEU A 131 0.51 14.41 -6.76
CA LEU A 131 0.61 15.32 -5.61
C LEU A 131 -0.44 16.46 -5.66
N LYS A 132 -0.99 16.74 -6.84
CA LYS A 132 -1.96 17.82 -7.05
C LYS A 132 -3.35 17.33 -7.42
N PHE A 133 -3.50 16.02 -7.63
CA PHE A 133 -4.74 15.42 -8.08
C PHE A 133 -5.66 15.12 -6.89
N GLY A 134 -6.87 15.70 -6.92
CA GLY A 134 -7.93 15.34 -5.97
C GLY A 134 -8.62 14.06 -6.42
N TYR A 135 -8.43 12.99 -5.67
CA TYR A 135 -9.06 11.70 -5.95
C TYR A 135 -10.52 11.72 -5.50
N HIS A 136 -11.42 11.52 -6.45
CA HIS A 136 -12.83 11.27 -6.20
C HIS A 136 -13.10 9.79 -6.44
N PHE A 137 -13.04 9.00 -5.36
CA PHE A 137 -13.41 7.60 -5.41
C PHE A 137 -14.93 7.50 -5.50
N GLU A 138 -15.45 7.26 -6.69
CA GLU A 138 -16.85 6.90 -6.83
C GLU A 138 -17.04 5.51 -6.21
N GLN A 139 -17.77 5.49 -5.13
CA GLN A 139 -18.13 4.25 -4.46
C GLN A 139 -19.07 3.47 -5.39
N MET A 140 -18.57 2.43 -6.06
CA MET A 140 -19.41 1.42 -6.64
C MET A 140 -20.13 0.71 -5.48
N GLY A 141 -21.43 0.97 -5.33
CA GLY A 141 -22.29 0.25 -4.38
C GLY A 141 -22.06 0.57 -2.92
N SER A 142 -21.77 1.81 -2.57
CA SER A 142 -21.82 2.19 -1.16
C SER A 142 -23.26 2.27 -0.69
N ALA A 143 -23.66 1.29 0.07
CA ALA A 143 -24.46 1.65 1.22
C ALA A 143 -23.74 2.83 1.91
N ARG A 144 -24.41 3.98 2.03
CA ARG A 144 -23.93 5.17 2.75
C ARG A 144 -23.19 4.67 3.97
N ARG A 145 -21.86 4.87 4.03
CA ARG A 145 -21.16 4.70 5.31
C ARG A 145 -21.82 5.69 6.23
N ASN A 146 -22.64 5.14 7.11
CA ASN A 146 -23.43 5.89 8.04
C ASN A 146 -22.45 6.77 8.82
N THR A 147 -22.86 7.98 9.20
CA THR A 147 -22.10 8.86 10.10
C THR A 147 -21.64 8.11 11.35
N GLU A 148 -22.34 7.04 11.75
CA GLU A 148 -22.02 6.11 12.83
C GLU A 148 -20.73 5.31 12.59
N ASP A 149 -20.44 4.85 11.35
CA ASP A 149 -19.22 4.10 11.06
C ASP A 149 -17.98 5.00 11.10
N LYS A 150 -18.12 6.26 10.66
CA LYS A 150 -17.06 7.27 10.81
C LYS A 150 -16.81 7.61 12.29
N ALA A 151 -17.88 7.70 13.08
CA ALA A 151 -17.77 7.93 14.52
C ALA A 151 -17.12 6.74 15.24
N ARG A 152 -17.51 5.50 14.91
CA ARG A 152 -16.89 4.27 15.44
C ARG A 152 -15.41 4.16 15.08
N ALA A 153 -15.04 4.40 13.83
CA ALA A 153 -13.65 4.37 13.40
C ALA A 153 -12.81 5.45 14.10
N LYS A 154 -13.37 6.66 14.28
CA LYS A 154 -12.71 7.74 15.03
C LYS A 154 -12.52 7.35 16.51
N GLN A 155 -13.52 6.74 17.11
CA GLN A 155 -13.50 6.30 18.51
C GLN A 155 -12.49 5.17 18.74
N GLN A 156 -12.42 4.19 17.82
CA GLN A 156 -11.41 3.14 17.84
C GLN A 156 -9.98 3.67 17.71
N ARG A 157 -9.75 4.62 16.79
CA ARG A 157 -8.44 5.29 16.65
C ARG A 157 -8.05 6.06 17.91
N LEU A 158 -9.01 6.73 18.55
CA LEU A 158 -8.75 7.46 19.79
C LEU A 158 -8.39 6.51 20.93
N LYS A 159 -9.11 5.40 21.05
CA LYS A 159 -8.85 4.35 22.03
C LYS A 159 -7.49 3.70 21.85
N ALA A 160 -7.13 3.33 20.61
CA ALA A 160 -5.82 2.79 20.29
C ALA A 160 -4.68 3.78 20.60
N LYS A 161 -4.90 5.08 20.33
CA LYS A 161 -3.92 6.13 20.68
C LYS A 161 -3.74 6.27 22.19
N GLN A 162 -4.82 6.19 22.97
CA GLN A 162 -4.77 6.22 24.43
C GLN A 162 -4.06 5.00 25.01
N GLU A 163 -4.34 3.81 24.49
CA GLU A 163 -3.66 2.56 24.90
C GLU A 163 -2.15 2.60 24.61
N ASN A 164 -1.76 3.11 23.45
CA ASN A 164 -0.34 3.28 23.11
C ASN A 164 0.35 4.32 23.99
N LEU A 165 -0.34 5.41 24.34
CA LEU A 165 0.20 6.43 25.26
C LEU A 165 0.41 5.85 26.66
N ALA A 166 -0.57 5.08 27.18
CA ALA A 166 -0.48 4.42 28.47
C ALA A 166 0.67 3.40 28.52
N LYS A 167 0.87 2.61 27.45
CA LYS A 167 2.02 1.70 27.32
C LYS A 167 3.35 2.45 27.35
N LEU A 168 3.43 3.60 26.69
CA LEU A 168 4.65 4.43 26.65
C LEU A 168 4.98 5.01 28.03
N GLU A 169 3.96 5.46 28.78
CA GLU A 169 4.12 5.96 30.14
C GLU A 169 4.54 4.86 31.12
N GLN A 170 3.95 3.66 30.99
CA GLN A 170 4.37 2.51 31.79
C GLN A 170 5.82 2.12 31.52
N ALA A 171 6.23 2.10 30.24
CA ALA A 171 7.62 1.82 29.86
C ALA A 171 8.60 2.87 30.41
N LYS A 172 8.22 4.15 30.40
CA LYS A 172 9.03 5.23 31.03
C LYS A 172 9.17 5.02 32.53
N LYS A 173 8.07 4.75 33.24
CA LYS A 173 8.11 4.49 34.72
C LYS A 173 8.98 3.28 35.07
N GLN A 174 8.88 2.19 34.25
CA GLN A 174 9.73 1.01 34.45
C GLN A 174 11.22 1.32 34.23
N LYS A 175 11.54 2.14 33.23
CA LYS A 175 12.91 2.56 32.93
C LYS A 175 13.49 3.43 34.03
N GLU A 176 12.71 4.35 34.55
CA GLU A 176 13.09 5.21 35.69
C GLU A 176 13.27 4.40 36.99
N ALA A 177 12.37 3.45 37.26
CA ALA A 177 12.49 2.57 38.43
C ALA A 177 13.75 1.68 38.34
N ARG A 178 14.06 1.19 37.12
CA ARG A 178 15.29 0.40 36.88
C ARG A 178 16.57 1.24 37.05
N GLN A 179 16.55 2.48 36.60
CA GLN A 179 17.67 3.40 36.83
C GLN A 179 17.86 3.72 38.31
N LYS A 180 16.79 4.01 39.05
CA LYS A 180 16.88 4.26 40.50
C LYS A 180 17.43 3.05 41.26
N LYS A 181 17.08 1.83 40.85
CA LYS A 181 17.62 0.61 41.47
C LYS A 181 19.11 0.43 41.20
N LEU A 182 19.57 0.74 40.01
CA LEU A 182 20.98 0.69 39.61
C LEU A 182 21.83 1.76 40.34
N PHE A 183 21.30 2.97 40.54
CA PHE A 183 21.99 4.04 41.25
C PHE A 183 21.94 3.88 42.78
N GLY A 184 20.97 3.14 43.34
CA GLY A 184 20.86 2.84 44.76
C GLY A 184 21.87 1.79 45.27
N GLU A 185 22.44 0.99 44.39
CA GLU A 185 23.43 -0.05 44.70
C GLU A 185 24.89 0.46 44.65
N ILE A 186 25.12 1.75 44.34
CA ILE A 186 26.49 2.34 44.15
C ILE A 186 26.90 3.26 45.32
N ILE A 187 26.24 3.23 46.47
CA ILE A 187 26.73 3.94 47.65
C ILE A 187 27.60 2.97 48.47
N PRO A 188 28.94 3.10 48.44
CA PRO A 188 29.78 2.32 49.34
C PRO A 188 29.59 2.81 50.76
N GLU A 189 29.37 1.87 51.68
CA GLU A 189 29.42 2.14 53.11
C GLU A 189 30.78 2.79 53.45
N THR A 190 30.76 4.04 53.87
CA THR A 190 31.93 4.70 54.45
C THR A 190 32.14 4.13 55.85
N HIS A 191 33.14 3.28 56.00
CA HIS A 191 33.65 2.86 57.33
C HIS A 191 34.08 4.10 58.12
N PRO A 192 33.67 4.24 59.37
CA PRO A 192 34.27 5.18 60.23
C PRO A 192 35.61 4.61 60.72
N SER A 193 36.70 5.25 60.36
CA SER A 193 38.03 4.98 60.95
C SER A 193 38.14 5.68 62.27
N LEU A 194 38.66 4.96 63.22
CA LEU A 194 39.13 5.35 64.55
C LEU A 194 40.03 6.61 64.57
#